data_b7b14f961b4bd5f0265221236262471a
#
_entry.id   b7b14f961b4bd5f0265221236262471a
#
_cell.length_a   1.000
_cell.length_b   1.000
_cell.length_c   1.000
_cell.angle_alpha   90.00
_cell.angle_beta   90.00
_cell.angle_gamma   90.00
#
_symmetry.space_group_name_H-M   'P 1'
#
loop_
_entity.id
_entity.type
_entity.pdbx_description
1 polymer ?
#
loop_
_entity_poly.entity_id
_entity_poly.type
_entity_poly.pdbx_seq_one_letter_code
_entity_poly.pdbx_strand_id
1 'polypeptide(L)'
;MAEPVVCSISYRRSRFSTKLPDDRVYTPSHFWLKEVRPGTWRVGVTRFAQRMLGDLVEYGFEVKPGAAVEVGETVGWIEAFKATTDVFCVGTGSFDGDNPILATEPRKFDIDPYGDGWLYEFSGTPDPGAVDNAGYTRLLDLAIDKIQGKEAAMDAPPADEVGD
;
A
#
# COMPACT_ATOMS: atom_id res chain seq x y z
N MET A 1 -29.45 9.34 -5.05
CA MET A 1 -28.37 9.68 -5.96
C MET A 1 -27.44 8.51 -6.09
N ALA A 2 -27.10 8.15 -7.29
CA ALA A 2 -26.21 7.00 -7.47
C ALA A 2 -24.78 7.39 -7.14
N GLU A 3 -24.01 6.44 -6.61
CA GLU A 3 -22.60 6.68 -6.36
C GLU A 3 -21.84 6.73 -7.65
N PRO A 4 -20.78 7.51 -7.73
CA PRO A 4 -19.96 7.52 -8.94
C PRO A 4 -19.40 6.14 -9.23
N VAL A 5 -19.35 5.81 -10.51
CA VAL A 5 -18.74 4.54 -10.91
C VAL A 5 -17.25 4.71 -10.83
N VAL A 6 -16.59 3.85 -10.08
CA VAL A 6 -15.15 3.85 -9.98
C VAL A 6 -14.59 3.02 -11.13
N CYS A 7 -13.82 3.66 -11.98
CA CYS A 7 -13.13 2.95 -13.05
C CYS A 7 -11.82 2.40 -12.52
N SER A 8 -11.31 1.38 -13.16
CA SER A 8 -10.03 0.83 -12.76
C SER A 8 -9.25 0.39 -13.98
N ILE A 9 -7.93 0.34 -13.84
CA ILE A 9 -7.05 -0.22 -14.84
C ILE A 9 -6.79 -1.67 -14.43
N SER A 10 -6.94 -2.60 -15.37
CA SER A 10 -6.52 -3.97 -15.14
C SER A 10 -5.02 -4.05 -15.39
N TYR A 11 -4.29 -4.59 -14.45
CA TYR A 11 -2.84 -4.70 -14.52
C TYR A 11 -2.42 -6.15 -14.36
N ARG A 12 -1.51 -6.60 -15.21
CA ARG A 12 -0.95 -7.92 -15.07
C ARG A 12 0.50 -7.91 -15.51
N ARG A 13 1.36 -8.49 -14.69
CA ARG A 13 2.76 -8.70 -15.04
C ARG A 13 3.24 -9.94 -14.32
N SER A 14 3.87 -10.84 -15.04
CA SER A 14 4.28 -12.13 -14.49
C SER A 14 3.06 -12.88 -13.96
N ARG A 15 3.09 -13.31 -12.72
CA ARG A 15 1.97 -14.02 -12.10
C ARG A 15 1.07 -13.10 -11.26
N PHE A 16 1.40 -11.82 -11.21
CA PHE A 16 0.61 -10.88 -10.44
C PHE A 16 -0.40 -10.18 -11.33
N SER A 17 -1.63 -10.10 -10.87
CA SER A 17 -2.64 -9.30 -11.55
C SER A 17 -3.52 -8.61 -10.51
N THR A 18 -4.00 -7.44 -10.86
CA THR A 18 -4.87 -6.67 -9.99
C THR A 18 -5.65 -5.65 -10.80
N LYS A 19 -6.64 -5.03 -10.17
CA LYS A 19 -7.31 -3.86 -10.72
C LYS A 19 -6.92 -2.67 -9.88
N LEU A 20 -6.62 -1.56 -10.52
CA LEU A 20 -6.17 -0.35 -9.84
C LEU A 20 -7.25 0.74 -10.00
N PRO A 21 -8.02 1.02 -8.94
CA PRO A 21 -9.04 2.06 -8.98
C PRO A 21 -8.47 3.43 -9.37
N ASP A 22 -9.26 4.24 -10.07
CA ASP A 22 -8.83 5.55 -10.52
C ASP A 22 -9.30 6.69 -9.62
N ASP A 23 -9.97 6.40 -8.51
CA ASP A 23 -10.47 7.38 -7.57
C ASP A 23 -9.50 7.68 -6.44
N ARG A 24 -8.25 7.28 -6.59
CA ARG A 24 -7.24 7.45 -5.55
C ARG A 24 -5.84 7.56 -6.16
N VAL A 25 -4.86 7.90 -5.33
CA VAL A 25 -3.46 7.99 -5.74
C VAL A 25 -2.64 6.92 -5.02
N TYR A 26 -1.44 6.69 -5.49
CA TYR A 26 -0.61 5.56 -5.05
C TYR A 26 0.81 6.04 -4.79
N THR A 27 1.48 5.45 -3.80
CA THR A 27 2.87 5.84 -3.49
C THR A 27 3.86 4.77 -3.94
N PRO A 28 5.13 5.15 -4.12
CA PRO A 28 6.18 4.17 -4.42
C PRO A 28 6.36 3.11 -3.33
N SER A 29 5.89 3.40 -2.11
CA SER A 29 5.94 2.45 -1.00
C SER A 29 4.74 1.51 -0.99
N HIS A 30 3.88 1.58 -2.02
CA HIS A 30 2.75 0.67 -2.23
C HIS A 30 1.59 0.87 -1.26
N PHE A 31 1.35 2.13 -0.89
CA PHE A 31 0.13 2.54 -0.21
C PHE A 31 -0.76 3.27 -1.20
N TRP A 32 -2.07 3.21 -0.98
CA TRP A 32 -3.01 4.05 -1.72
C TRP A 32 -3.61 5.09 -0.78
N LEU A 33 -4.02 6.22 -1.34
CA LEU A 33 -4.69 7.28 -0.60
C LEU A 33 -5.93 7.69 -1.35
N LYS A 34 -7.05 7.77 -0.65
CA LYS A 34 -8.32 8.21 -1.22
C LYS A 34 -8.87 9.34 -0.36
N GLU A 35 -9.20 10.46 -1.01
CA GLU A 35 -9.82 11.56 -0.29
C GLU A 35 -11.27 11.19 0.00
N VAL A 36 -11.63 11.03 1.26
CA VAL A 36 -12.96 10.61 1.66
C VAL A 36 -13.82 11.77 2.15
N ARG A 37 -13.18 12.88 2.53
CA ARG A 37 -13.81 14.16 2.85
C ARG A 37 -12.79 15.23 2.48
N PRO A 38 -13.19 16.47 2.24
CA PRO A 38 -12.21 17.50 1.89
C PRO A 38 -11.06 17.56 2.90
N GLY A 39 -9.86 17.33 2.42
CA GLY A 39 -8.65 17.34 3.25
C GLY A 39 -8.41 16.10 4.09
N THR A 40 -9.32 15.12 4.10
CA THR A 40 -9.15 13.88 4.86
C THR A 40 -8.92 12.71 3.93
N TRP A 41 -7.83 12.01 4.17
CA TRP A 41 -7.36 10.95 3.29
C TRP A 41 -7.37 9.61 4.00
N ARG A 42 -7.94 8.62 3.36
CA ARG A 42 -7.94 7.24 3.85
C ARG A 42 -6.79 6.50 3.18
N VAL A 43 -6.05 5.73 3.93
CA VAL A 43 -4.84 5.08 3.46
C VAL A 43 -4.93 3.57 3.67
N GLY A 44 -4.51 2.82 2.69
CA GLY A 44 -4.39 1.37 2.80
C GLY A 44 -3.22 0.87 1.98
N VAL A 45 -3.02 -0.44 1.98
CA VAL A 45 -1.97 -1.04 1.16
C VAL A 45 -2.56 -1.46 -0.18
N THR A 46 -1.75 -1.47 -1.22
CA THR A 46 -2.19 -1.96 -2.51
C THR A 46 -2.25 -3.48 -2.49
N ARG A 47 -2.94 -4.06 -3.47
CA ARG A 47 -2.97 -5.53 -3.58
C ARG A 47 -1.57 -6.10 -3.73
N PHE A 48 -0.66 -5.40 -4.39
CA PHE A 48 0.72 -5.84 -4.51
C PHE A 48 1.37 -5.97 -3.13
N ALA A 49 1.25 -4.94 -2.30
CA ALA A 49 1.81 -4.98 -0.96
C ALA A 49 1.16 -6.09 -0.12
N GLN A 50 -0.16 -6.23 -0.21
CA GLN A 50 -0.87 -7.27 0.52
C GLN A 50 -0.40 -8.66 0.10
N ARG A 51 -0.16 -8.88 -1.20
CA ARG A 51 0.35 -10.16 -1.68
C ARG A 51 1.75 -10.45 -1.19
N MET A 52 2.58 -9.42 -1.12
CA MET A 52 3.95 -9.57 -0.63
C MET A 52 4.00 -9.84 0.88
N LEU A 53 3.04 -9.29 1.62
CA LEU A 53 2.98 -9.46 3.07
C LEU A 53 2.30 -10.77 3.47
N GLY A 54 1.29 -11.18 2.73
CA GLY A 54 0.47 -12.33 3.08
C GLY A 54 -0.66 -11.92 4.02
N ASP A 55 -1.36 -12.90 4.57
CA ASP A 55 -2.52 -12.65 5.41
C ASP A 55 -2.14 -11.95 6.71
N LEU A 56 -2.96 -11.04 7.14
CA LEU A 56 -2.73 -10.24 8.35
C LEU A 56 -2.79 -11.13 9.59
N VAL A 57 -1.77 -11.03 10.43
CA VAL A 57 -1.73 -11.74 11.71
C VAL A 57 -2.01 -10.76 12.85
N GLU A 58 -1.30 -9.63 12.86
CA GLU A 58 -1.46 -8.64 13.93
C GLU A 58 -0.99 -7.29 13.42
N TYR A 59 -1.46 -6.21 14.02
CA TYR A 59 -1.04 -4.87 13.65
C TYR A 59 -1.18 -3.96 14.86
N GLY A 60 -0.54 -2.81 14.81
CA GLY A 60 -0.68 -1.81 15.85
C GLY A 60 -0.32 -0.43 15.34
N PHE A 61 -0.86 0.58 15.98
CA PHE A 61 -0.52 1.98 15.68
C PHE A 61 0.09 2.62 16.92
N GLU A 62 1.16 3.38 16.71
CA GLU A 62 1.92 3.96 17.79
C GLU A 62 1.66 5.46 17.96
N VAL A 63 0.82 6.04 17.12
CA VAL A 63 0.41 7.42 17.22
C VAL A 63 -1.07 7.49 17.57
N LYS A 64 -1.47 8.55 18.24
CA LYS A 64 -2.85 8.72 18.66
C LYS A 64 -3.56 9.73 17.76
N PRO A 65 -4.90 9.64 17.66
CA PRO A 65 -5.65 10.64 16.90
C PRO A 65 -5.30 12.05 17.39
N GLY A 66 -5.08 12.95 16.43
CA GLY A 66 -4.68 14.32 16.71
C GLY A 66 -3.18 14.56 16.67
N ALA A 67 -2.37 13.50 16.61
CA ALA A 67 -0.91 13.68 16.57
C ALA A 67 -0.48 14.23 15.20
N ALA A 68 0.49 15.12 15.21
CA ALA A 68 1.08 15.63 13.98
C ALA A 68 1.92 14.53 13.32
N VAL A 69 1.81 14.39 12.01
CA VAL A 69 2.55 13.38 11.26
C VAL A 69 3.12 13.97 9.99
N GLU A 70 4.21 13.37 9.51
CA GLU A 70 4.87 13.79 8.28
C GLU A 70 5.13 12.59 7.39
N VAL A 71 5.29 12.85 6.11
CA VAL A 71 5.61 11.81 5.12
C VAL A 71 6.85 11.04 5.55
N GLY A 72 6.75 9.72 5.53
CA GLY A 72 7.87 8.84 5.87
C GLY A 72 7.96 8.48 7.34
N GLU A 73 7.17 9.11 8.19
CA GLU A 73 7.19 8.81 9.61
C GLU A 73 6.49 7.47 9.86
N THR A 74 7.06 6.63 10.70
CA THR A 74 6.43 5.35 11.06
C THR A 74 5.29 5.63 12.03
N VAL A 75 4.09 5.19 11.67
CA VAL A 75 2.90 5.39 12.52
C VAL A 75 2.39 4.09 13.12
N GLY A 76 2.90 2.96 12.65
CA GLY A 76 2.48 1.66 13.16
C GLY A 76 3.26 0.54 12.51
N TRP A 77 2.74 -0.67 12.66
CA TRP A 77 3.38 -1.86 12.12
C TRP A 77 2.33 -2.90 11.75
N ILE A 78 2.71 -3.79 10.84
CA ILE A 78 1.89 -4.92 10.43
C ILE A 78 2.74 -6.17 10.51
N GLU A 79 2.21 -7.19 11.18
CA GLU A 79 2.76 -8.53 11.12
C GLU A 79 1.85 -9.36 10.24
N ALA A 80 2.35 -9.91 9.17
CA ALA A 80 1.58 -10.73 8.25
C ALA A 80 2.28 -12.08 8.07
N PHE A 81 1.60 -13.00 7.42
CA PHE A 81 2.09 -14.38 7.35
C PHE A 81 3.45 -14.49 6.69
N LYS A 82 3.73 -13.68 5.67
CA LYS A 82 5.00 -13.77 4.93
C LYS A 82 6.04 -12.76 5.37
N ALA A 83 5.65 -11.67 6.00
CA ALA A 83 6.60 -10.60 6.34
C ALA A 83 6.01 -9.67 7.39
N THR A 84 6.91 -8.92 8.06
CA THR A 84 6.53 -7.84 8.97
C THR A 84 7.02 -6.54 8.37
N THR A 85 6.25 -5.47 8.48
CA THR A 85 6.65 -4.18 7.95
C THR A 85 6.16 -3.05 8.85
N ASP A 86 6.81 -1.90 8.74
CA ASP A 86 6.31 -0.68 9.34
C ASP A 86 5.18 -0.11 8.47
N VAL A 87 4.28 0.62 9.10
CA VAL A 87 3.28 1.40 8.40
C VAL A 87 3.73 2.85 8.43
N PHE A 88 3.94 3.44 7.25
CA PHE A 88 4.45 4.79 7.16
C PHE A 88 3.31 5.77 6.90
N CYS A 89 3.51 7.01 7.35
CA CYS A 89 2.61 8.08 6.99
C CYS A 89 2.92 8.51 5.55
N VAL A 90 1.89 8.61 4.74
CA VAL A 90 2.04 8.98 3.33
C VAL A 90 1.47 10.37 3.06
N GLY A 91 1.47 11.20 4.08
CA GLY A 91 1.05 12.60 3.98
C GLY A 91 1.55 13.38 5.17
N THR A 92 1.32 14.69 5.14
CA THR A 92 1.71 15.59 6.22
C THR A 92 0.46 16.23 6.77
N GLY A 93 0.30 16.18 8.07
CA GLY A 93 -0.86 16.79 8.74
C GLY A 93 -1.12 16.15 10.09
N SER A 94 -2.31 15.65 10.30
CA SER A 94 -2.75 15.13 11.58
C SER A 94 -3.31 13.71 11.41
N PHE A 95 -2.89 12.81 12.27
CA PHE A 95 -3.38 11.43 12.26
C PHE A 95 -4.81 11.42 12.82
N ASP A 96 -5.74 10.83 12.10
CA ASP A 96 -7.14 10.85 12.51
C ASP A 96 -7.61 9.54 13.16
N GLY A 97 -6.86 8.48 13.04
CA GLY A 97 -7.20 7.20 13.65
C GLY A 97 -7.08 6.03 12.69
N ASP A 98 -7.09 4.84 13.25
CA ASP A 98 -7.00 3.61 12.47
C ASP A 98 -8.39 3.07 12.15
N ASN A 99 -8.44 2.05 11.32
CA ASN A 99 -9.67 1.46 10.84
C ASN A 99 -10.30 0.56 11.91
N PRO A 100 -11.45 0.93 12.48
CA PRO A 100 -12.08 0.09 13.48
C PRO A 100 -12.58 -1.25 12.95
N ILE A 101 -12.80 -1.37 11.65
CA ILE A 101 -13.26 -2.61 11.05
C ILE A 101 -12.23 -3.72 11.24
N LEU A 102 -10.95 -3.39 11.13
CA LEU A 102 -9.91 -4.41 11.25
C LEU A 102 -9.81 -5.01 12.64
N ALA A 103 -10.26 -4.30 13.67
CA ALA A 103 -10.24 -4.82 15.02
C ALA A 103 -11.22 -6.01 15.17
N THR A 104 -12.32 -6.01 14.43
CA THR A 104 -13.31 -7.07 14.51
C THR A 104 -13.26 -7.99 13.29
N GLU A 105 -12.81 -7.49 12.13
CA GLU A 105 -12.77 -8.26 10.91
C GLU A 105 -11.41 -8.12 10.22
N PRO A 106 -10.34 -8.64 10.81
CA PRO A 106 -8.99 -8.44 10.27
C PRO A 106 -8.80 -9.03 8.86
N ARG A 107 -9.63 -9.98 8.49
CA ARG A 107 -9.52 -10.57 7.14
C ARG A 107 -9.89 -9.57 6.03
N LYS A 108 -10.52 -8.46 6.35
CA LYS A 108 -10.80 -7.42 5.36
C LYS A 108 -9.51 -6.88 4.74
N PHE A 109 -8.41 -6.86 5.49
CA PHE A 109 -7.11 -6.48 4.95
C PHE A 109 -6.75 -7.39 3.77
N ASP A 110 -7.04 -8.67 3.87
CA ASP A 110 -6.64 -9.65 2.87
C ASP A 110 -7.58 -9.71 1.68
N ILE A 111 -8.86 -9.60 1.93
CA ILE A 111 -9.84 -9.81 0.88
C ILE A 111 -10.30 -8.51 0.23
N ASP A 112 -10.14 -7.38 0.91
CA ASP A 112 -10.65 -6.10 0.41
C ASP A 112 -9.69 -4.95 0.74
N PRO A 113 -8.44 -5.01 0.31
CA PRO A 113 -7.45 -3.99 0.68
C PRO A 113 -7.75 -2.60 0.12
N TYR A 114 -8.54 -2.50 -0.95
CA TYR A 114 -8.93 -1.19 -1.50
C TYR A 114 -10.24 -0.67 -0.91
N GLY A 115 -10.94 -1.47 -0.12
CA GLY A 115 -12.21 -1.11 0.49
C GLY A 115 -12.13 -1.16 2.00
N ASP A 116 -12.89 -2.07 2.62
CA ASP A 116 -12.99 -2.14 4.07
C ASP A 116 -11.69 -2.48 4.78
N GLY A 117 -10.69 -2.94 4.07
CA GLY A 117 -9.37 -3.27 4.65
C GLY A 117 -8.38 -2.12 4.75
N TRP A 118 -8.84 -0.88 4.69
CA TRP A 118 -7.96 0.28 4.82
C TRP A 118 -7.31 0.31 6.21
N LEU A 119 -6.22 1.06 6.35
CA LEU A 119 -5.42 1.07 7.58
C LEU A 119 -5.69 2.26 8.48
N TYR A 120 -5.60 3.47 7.97
CA TYR A 120 -5.76 4.67 8.80
C TYR A 120 -6.23 5.86 7.97
N GLU A 121 -6.58 6.94 8.65
CA GLU A 121 -6.91 8.21 7.99
C GLU A 121 -6.05 9.32 8.55
N PHE A 122 -5.74 10.31 7.74
CA PHE A 122 -5.08 11.54 8.19
C PHE A 122 -5.71 12.75 7.49
N SER A 123 -5.60 13.90 8.12
CA SER A 123 -6.05 15.16 7.52
C SER A 123 -4.83 15.98 7.16
N GLY A 124 -4.76 16.45 5.94
CA GLY A 124 -3.62 17.24 5.48
C GLY A 124 -3.34 17.06 4.01
N THR A 125 -2.06 17.07 3.66
CA THR A 125 -1.59 17.03 2.28
C THR A 125 -0.93 15.68 1.98
N PRO A 126 -1.33 15.01 0.89
CA PRO A 126 -0.71 13.72 0.55
C PRO A 126 0.75 13.87 0.13
N ASP A 127 1.46 12.76 0.17
CA ASP A 127 2.84 12.68 -0.28
C ASP A 127 2.95 13.23 -1.70
N PRO A 128 3.84 14.21 -1.94
CA PRO A 128 4.01 14.76 -3.29
C PRO A 128 4.52 13.73 -4.30
N GLY A 129 5.05 12.61 -3.84
CA GLY A 129 5.47 11.51 -4.73
C GLY A 129 4.34 10.58 -5.13
N ALA A 130 3.11 10.81 -4.65
CA ALA A 130 1.98 9.96 -5.02
C ALA A 130 1.60 10.19 -6.49
N VAL A 131 1.20 9.12 -7.15
CA VAL A 131 0.88 9.13 -8.58
C VAL A 131 -0.51 8.52 -8.79
N ASP A 132 -1.07 8.72 -9.98
CA ASP A 132 -2.35 8.09 -10.33
C ASP A 132 -2.15 6.60 -10.62
N ASN A 133 -3.24 5.92 -10.98
CA ASN A 133 -3.15 4.49 -11.25
C ASN A 133 -2.25 4.16 -12.45
N ALA A 134 -2.28 4.99 -13.49
CA ALA A 134 -1.39 4.77 -14.64
C ALA A 134 0.08 4.93 -14.24
N GLY A 135 0.40 5.92 -13.42
CA GLY A 135 1.77 6.10 -12.91
C GLY A 135 2.20 4.94 -12.03
N TYR A 136 1.27 4.41 -11.26
CA TYR A 136 1.58 3.29 -10.37
C TYR A 136 1.90 2.00 -11.17
N THR A 137 1.31 1.80 -12.34
CA THR A 137 1.65 0.62 -13.16
C THR A 137 3.13 0.61 -13.50
N ARG A 138 3.74 1.78 -13.71
CA ARG A 138 5.17 1.87 -13.98
C ARG A 138 5.99 1.49 -12.75
N LEU A 139 5.53 1.90 -11.58
CA LEU A 139 6.19 1.54 -10.33
C LEU A 139 6.09 0.02 -10.08
N LEU A 140 4.95 -0.57 -10.41
CA LEU A 140 4.78 -2.02 -10.30
C LEU A 140 5.69 -2.76 -11.27
N ASP A 141 5.83 -2.27 -12.48
CA ASP A 141 6.74 -2.88 -13.46
C ASP A 141 8.15 -2.96 -12.89
N LEU A 142 8.62 -1.85 -12.34
CA LEU A 142 9.96 -1.79 -11.77
C LEU A 142 10.09 -2.71 -10.54
N ALA A 143 9.09 -2.74 -9.68
CA ALA A 143 9.13 -3.56 -8.48
C ALA A 143 9.13 -5.05 -8.82
N ILE A 144 8.28 -5.46 -9.75
CA ILE A 144 8.17 -6.86 -10.14
C ILE A 144 9.42 -7.30 -10.89
N ASP A 145 9.94 -6.48 -11.78
CA ASP A 145 11.16 -6.79 -12.51
C ASP A 145 12.34 -6.94 -11.56
N LYS A 146 12.40 -6.11 -10.51
CA LYS A 146 13.45 -6.20 -9.52
C LYS A 146 13.38 -7.51 -8.75
N ILE A 147 12.17 -7.95 -8.38
CA ILE A 147 11.99 -9.22 -7.70
C ILE A 147 12.41 -10.37 -8.60
N GLN A 148 11.98 -10.35 -9.87
CA GLN A 148 12.36 -11.39 -10.81
C GLN A 148 13.86 -11.39 -11.08
N GLY A 149 14.48 -10.24 -11.13
CA GLY A 149 15.92 -10.13 -11.28
C GLY A 149 16.66 -10.74 -10.11
N LYS A 150 16.16 -10.56 -8.88
CA LYS A 150 16.75 -11.20 -7.72
C LYS A 150 16.57 -12.70 -7.76
N GLU A 151 15.43 -13.20 -8.15
CA GLU A 151 15.18 -14.62 -8.26
C GLU A 151 16.09 -15.24 -9.31
N ALA A 152 16.22 -14.60 -10.45
CA ALA A 152 17.11 -15.09 -11.50
C ALA A 152 18.56 -15.09 -11.05
N ALA A 153 18.97 -14.07 -10.31
CA ALA A 153 20.34 -14.02 -9.78
C ALA A 153 20.61 -15.11 -8.77
N MET A 154 19.61 -15.44 -7.95
CA MET A 154 19.77 -16.52 -6.99
C MET A 154 19.86 -17.89 -7.66
N ASP A 155 19.22 -18.05 -8.82
CA ASP A 155 19.25 -19.30 -9.54
C ASP A 155 20.44 -19.39 -10.50
N ALA A 156 21.21 -18.33 -10.66
CA ALA A 156 22.32 -18.31 -11.58
C ALA A 156 23.49 -19.13 -11.05
N PRO A 157 24.30 -19.73 -11.92
CA PRO A 157 25.49 -20.45 -11.48
C PRO A 157 26.48 -19.51 -10.81
N PRO A 158 27.16 -19.98 -9.78
CA PRO A 158 28.04 -19.09 -9.04
C PRO A 158 29.17 -18.51 -9.85
N ALA A 159 29.53 -19.12 -10.88
CA ALA A 159 30.67 -18.63 -11.59
C ALA A 159 30.46 -17.39 -12.32
N ASP A 160 29.29 -16.97 -12.43
CA ASP A 160 29.03 -15.90 -13.15
C ASP A 160 29.56 -14.72 -12.73
N GLU A 161 29.87 -14.63 -11.61
CA GLU A 161 30.22 -13.48 -11.16
C GLU A 161 31.35 -12.90 -11.75
N VAL A 162 31.95 -13.54 -12.41
CA VAL A 162 32.97 -13.01 -13.00
C VAL A 162 32.69 -11.77 -13.59
N GLY A 163 31.97 -11.49 -13.73
CA GLY A 163 31.83 -10.39 -14.26
C GLY A 163 32.30 -9.35 -14.13
N ASP A 164 32.56 -9.34 -14.16
CA ASP A 164 32.98 -8.53 -14.14
C ASP A 164 32.82 -7.72 -13.92
#